data_b847d6016423e335b4fb881c56953143
#
_entry.id   b847d6016423e335b4fb881c56953143
#
_cell.length_a   1.000
_cell.length_b   1.000
_cell.length_c   1.000
_cell.angle_alpha   90.00
_cell.angle_beta   90.00
_cell.angle_gamma   90.00
#
_symmetry.space_group_name_H-M   'P 1'
#
loop_
_entity.id
_entity.type
_entity.pdbx_description
1 polymer ?
#
loop_
_entity_poly.entity_id
_entity_poly.type
_entity_poly.pdbx_seq_one_letter_code
_entity_poly.pdbx_strand_id
1 'polypeptide(L)'
;MIELVFVIVILGILATVAIPKISATRDDAYTVKLANNIMTGAGEIASYAMANAQIDSDLAVMSNAIASLSSTGDAQLSDNKAVVKAGTVNACVEISIDSNLTTGVDTLNINFGNSSHDFKCIALQSAIDANEYPMKLRGTSVSY
;
A
#
# COMPACT_ATOMS: atom_id res chain seq x y z
N MET A 1 4.52 53.33 -4.91
CA MET A 1 5.68 52.72 -4.20
C MET A 1 5.22 51.99 -2.94
N ILE A 2 4.43 52.61 -2.06
CA ILE A 2 3.95 51.97 -0.82
C ILE A 2 2.95 50.83 -1.07
N GLU A 3 2.15 50.95 -2.14
CA GLU A 3 1.18 49.90 -2.53
C GLU A 3 1.88 48.58 -2.92
N LEU A 4 3.03 48.67 -3.61
CA LEU A 4 3.80 47.50 -3.99
C LEU A 4 4.36 46.79 -2.75
N VAL A 5 4.88 47.57 -1.77
CA VAL A 5 5.40 47.00 -0.50
C VAL A 5 4.28 46.33 0.29
N PHE A 6 3.09 46.93 0.34
CA PHE A 6 1.93 46.37 1.01
C PHE A 6 1.51 45.03 0.39
N VAL A 7 1.49 44.92 -0.93
CA VAL A 7 1.14 43.67 -1.65
C VAL A 7 2.11 42.53 -1.34
N ILE A 8 3.43 42.80 -1.40
CA ILE A 8 4.43 41.76 -1.14
C ILE A 8 4.43 41.30 0.31
N VAL A 9 4.11 42.17 1.25
CA VAL A 9 3.98 41.82 2.68
C VAL A 9 2.77 40.89 2.88
N ILE A 10 1.62 41.20 2.29
CA ILE A 10 0.43 40.35 2.38
C ILE A 10 0.69 39.00 1.72
N LEU A 11 1.30 38.97 0.54
CA LEU A 11 1.67 37.72 -0.15
C LEU A 11 2.65 36.88 0.70
N GLY A 12 3.60 37.53 1.37
CA GLY A 12 4.53 36.86 2.28
C GLY A 12 3.82 36.18 3.46
N ILE A 13 2.87 36.86 4.09
CA ILE A 13 2.09 36.30 5.20
C ILE A 13 1.20 35.14 4.73
N LEU A 14 0.53 35.29 3.59
CA LEU A 14 -0.30 34.22 3.02
C LEU A 14 0.53 32.99 2.63
N ALA A 15 1.72 33.19 2.10
CA ALA A 15 2.63 32.09 1.71
C ALA A 15 3.05 31.24 2.92
N THR A 16 3.33 31.86 4.08
CA THR A 16 3.76 31.11 5.28
C THR A 16 2.69 30.16 5.81
N VAL A 17 1.41 30.46 5.60
CA VAL A 17 0.29 29.60 6.04
C VAL A 17 -0.07 28.57 4.98
N ALA A 18 0.03 28.92 3.69
CA ALA A 18 -0.38 28.02 2.60
C ALA A 18 0.59 26.84 2.39
N ILE A 19 1.90 27.09 2.46
CA ILE A 19 2.92 26.06 2.18
C ILE A 19 2.80 24.84 3.10
N PRO A 20 2.71 24.94 4.44
CA PRO A 20 2.61 23.75 5.30
C PRO A 20 1.32 22.94 5.05
N LYS A 21 0.19 23.61 4.73
CA LYS A 21 -1.06 22.91 4.41
C LYS A 21 -0.96 22.08 3.13
N ILE A 22 -0.32 22.60 2.10
CA ILE A 22 -0.14 21.88 0.83
C ILE A 22 0.76 20.66 1.04
N SER A 23 1.80 20.76 1.84
CA SER A 23 2.69 19.64 2.15
C SER A 23 1.94 18.50 2.86
N ALA A 24 1.15 18.81 3.89
CA ALA A 24 0.35 17.81 4.61
C ALA A 24 -0.64 17.10 3.67
N THR A 25 -1.34 17.85 2.83
CA THR A 25 -2.31 17.26 1.87
C THR A 25 -1.63 16.32 0.86
N ARG A 26 -0.40 16.62 0.45
CA ARG A 26 0.36 15.73 -0.48
C ARG A 26 0.76 14.43 0.19
N ASP A 27 1.17 14.48 1.45
CA ASP A 27 1.53 13.30 2.22
C ASP A 27 0.33 12.40 2.46
N ASP A 28 -0.83 12.97 2.78
CA ASP A 28 -2.08 12.24 2.92
C ASP A 28 -2.50 11.58 1.60
N ALA A 29 -2.44 12.32 0.49
CA ALA A 29 -2.77 11.78 -0.84
C ALA A 29 -1.85 10.63 -1.25
N TYR A 30 -0.56 10.72 -0.93
CA TYR A 30 0.40 9.64 -1.19
C TYR A 30 0.07 8.38 -0.38
N THR A 31 -0.25 8.53 0.90
CA THR A 31 -0.63 7.43 1.78
C THR A 31 -1.90 6.72 1.32
N VAL A 32 -2.92 7.49 0.93
CA VAL A 32 -4.17 6.94 0.36
C VAL A 32 -3.91 6.21 -0.96
N LYS A 33 -3.03 6.75 -1.82
CA LYS A 33 -2.62 6.08 -3.06
C LYS A 33 -1.96 4.73 -2.76
N LEU A 34 -1.05 4.67 -1.78
CA LEU A 34 -0.41 3.40 -1.38
C LEU A 34 -1.45 2.40 -0.87
N ALA A 35 -2.36 2.82 0.02
CA ALA A 35 -3.41 1.97 0.55
C ALA A 35 -4.30 1.40 -0.57
N ASN A 36 -4.74 2.25 -1.50
CA ASN A 36 -5.55 1.82 -2.64
C ASN A 36 -4.80 0.82 -3.52
N ASN A 37 -3.51 1.03 -3.80
CA ASN A 37 -2.73 0.10 -4.60
C ASN A 37 -2.56 -1.25 -3.89
N ILE A 38 -2.35 -1.25 -2.57
CA ILE A 38 -2.26 -2.48 -1.76
C ILE A 38 -3.58 -3.25 -1.81
N MET A 39 -4.71 -2.60 -1.56
CA MET A 39 -6.02 -3.24 -1.56
C MET A 39 -6.43 -3.71 -2.97
N THR A 40 -6.16 -2.91 -4.00
CA THR A 40 -6.35 -3.31 -5.39
C THR A 40 -5.48 -4.51 -5.73
N GLY A 41 -4.21 -4.48 -5.32
CA GLY A 41 -3.27 -5.57 -5.54
C GLY A 41 -3.72 -6.88 -4.89
N ALA A 42 -4.22 -6.82 -3.68
CA ALA A 42 -4.78 -7.98 -3.00
C ALA A 42 -5.99 -8.57 -3.76
N GLY A 43 -6.90 -7.71 -4.25
CA GLY A 43 -8.03 -8.12 -5.08
C GLY A 43 -7.63 -8.72 -6.43
N GLU A 44 -6.60 -8.16 -7.09
CA GLU A 44 -6.05 -8.70 -8.35
C GLU A 44 -5.42 -10.06 -8.14
N ILE A 45 -4.64 -10.25 -7.06
CA ILE A 45 -4.05 -11.56 -6.69
C ILE A 45 -5.14 -12.59 -6.46
N ALA A 46 -6.19 -12.25 -5.70
CA ALA A 46 -7.32 -13.15 -5.47
C ALA A 46 -8.04 -13.52 -6.76
N SER A 47 -8.28 -12.53 -7.64
CA SER A 47 -8.90 -12.75 -8.94
C SER A 47 -8.06 -13.63 -9.86
N TYR A 48 -6.74 -13.42 -9.88
CA TYR A 48 -5.81 -14.26 -10.64
C TYR A 48 -5.83 -15.71 -10.16
N ALA A 49 -5.75 -15.92 -8.84
CA ALA A 49 -5.76 -17.25 -8.24
C ALA A 49 -7.08 -18.00 -8.54
N MET A 50 -8.21 -17.30 -8.50
CA MET A 50 -9.51 -17.88 -8.85
C MET A 50 -9.63 -18.21 -10.34
N ALA A 51 -9.14 -17.33 -11.21
CA ALA A 51 -9.25 -17.52 -12.66
C ALA A 51 -8.34 -18.67 -13.18
N ASN A 52 -7.13 -18.79 -12.62
CA ASN A 52 -6.14 -19.77 -13.08
C ASN A 52 -6.12 -21.05 -12.24
N ALA A 53 -6.84 -21.11 -11.13
CA ALA A 53 -6.80 -22.17 -10.12
C ALA A 53 -5.38 -22.49 -9.63
N GLN A 54 -4.48 -21.54 -9.74
CA GLN A 54 -3.08 -21.62 -9.29
C GLN A 54 -2.56 -20.22 -8.95
N ILE A 55 -1.50 -20.18 -8.16
CA ILE A 55 -0.77 -18.96 -7.84
C ILE A 55 0.57 -18.94 -8.57
N ASP A 56 1.10 -17.75 -8.82
CA ASP A 56 2.46 -17.55 -9.29
C ASP A 56 3.37 -17.18 -8.12
N SER A 57 4.66 -17.47 -8.23
CA SER A 57 5.66 -17.09 -7.23
C SER A 57 5.97 -15.58 -7.28
N ASP A 58 5.68 -14.91 -8.39
CA ASP A 58 5.89 -13.48 -8.54
C ASP A 58 4.56 -12.73 -8.42
N LEU A 59 4.42 -11.94 -7.36
CA LEU A 59 3.23 -11.13 -7.14
C LEU A 59 3.02 -10.08 -8.25
N ALA A 60 4.08 -9.64 -8.93
CA ALA A 60 3.96 -8.68 -10.03
C ALA A 60 3.30 -9.28 -11.28
N VAL A 61 3.38 -10.60 -11.45
CA VAL A 61 2.66 -11.32 -12.53
C VAL A 61 1.17 -11.40 -12.22
N MET A 62 0.82 -11.54 -10.94
CA MET A 62 -0.58 -11.68 -10.51
C MET A 62 -1.28 -10.33 -10.35
N SER A 63 -0.54 -9.23 -10.16
CA SER A 63 -1.10 -7.91 -9.88
C SER A 63 -0.34 -6.77 -10.53
N ASN A 64 -1.05 -6.01 -11.36
CA ASN A 64 -0.51 -4.77 -11.93
C ASN A 64 -0.32 -3.66 -10.88
N ALA A 65 -1.15 -3.62 -9.86
CA ALA A 65 -1.02 -2.66 -8.77
C ALA A 65 0.27 -2.91 -7.97
N ILE A 66 0.59 -4.16 -7.67
CA ILE A 66 1.85 -4.53 -7.00
C ILE A 66 3.05 -4.27 -7.90
N ALA A 67 2.97 -4.62 -9.19
CA ALA A 67 4.02 -4.31 -10.17
C ALA A 67 4.29 -2.79 -10.24
N SER A 68 3.25 -1.96 -10.21
CA SER A 68 3.36 -0.50 -10.18
C SER A 68 4.06 -0.01 -8.91
N LEU A 69 3.73 -0.54 -7.73
CA LEU A 69 4.40 -0.19 -6.46
C LEU A 69 5.89 -0.55 -6.51
N SER A 70 6.24 -1.68 -7.11
CA SER A 70 7.63 -2.08 -7.28
C SER A 70 8.37 -1.15 -8.24
N SER A 71 7.77 -0.79 -9.38
CA SER A 71 8.37 0.08 -10.39
C SER A 71 8.60 1.51 -9.89
N THR A 72 7.73 2.02 -9.01
CA THR A 72 7.91 3.32 -8.36
C THR A 72 8.92 3.27 -7.20
N GLY A 73 9.37 2.09 -6.82
CA GLY A 73 10.27 1.87 -5.71
C GLY A 73 9.59 1.97 -4.34
N ASP A 74 8.26 1.91 -4.29
CA ASP A 74 7.47 1.95 -3.06
C ASP A 74 7.31 0.56 -2.43
N ALA A 75 7.54 -0.51 -3.22
CA ALA A 75 7.56 -1.87 -2.73
C ALA A 75 8.80 -2.63 -3.17
N GLN A 76 9.27 -3.53 -2.34
CA GLN A 76 10.29 -4.53 -2.65
C GLN A 76 9.60 -5.89 -2.79
N LEU A 77 9.83 -6.53 -3.94
CA LEU A 77 9.30 -7.85 -4.23
C LEU A 77 10.35 -8.92 -3.92
N SER A 78 9.90 -10.02 -3.36
CA SER A 78 10.60 -11.28 -3.27
C SER A 78 9.58 -12.40 -3.50
N ASP A 79 10.04 -13.64 -3.64
CA ASP A 79 9.17 -14.77 -3.90
C ASP A 79 7.97 -14.79 -2.94
N ASN A 80 6.76 -14.79 -3.49
CA ASN A 80 5.48 -14.80 -2.76
C ASN A 80 5.26 -13.63 -1.77
N LYS A 81 6.05 -12.55 -1.87
CA LYS A 81 6.03 -11.48 -0.88
C LYS A 81 6.30 -10.12 -1.49
N ALA A 82 5.53 -9.13 -1.07
CA ALA A 82 5.76 -7.72 -1.35
C ALA A 82 5.84 -6.92 -0.04
N VAL A 83 6.93 -6.20 0.15
CA VAL A 83 7.15 -5.35 1.32
C VAL A 83 7.04 -3.90 0.90
N VAL A 84 6.03 -3.21 1.41
CA VAL A 84 5.72 -1.81 1.07
C VAL A 84 6.33 -0.90 2.12
N LYS A 85 7.05 0.11 1.65
CA LYS A 85 7.62 1.16 2.49
C LYS A 85 6.67 2.35 2.62
N ALA A 86 6.71 3.03 3.76
CA ALA A 86 6.01 4.29 3.95
C ALA A 86 6.83 5.21 4.86
N GLY A 87 7.02 6.45 4.43
CA GLY A 87 7.86 7.40 5.15
C GLY A 87 9.30 6.91 5.30
N THR A 88 9.78 6.80 6.52
CA THR A 88 11.11 6.29 6.87
C THR A 88 11.14 4.77 7.14
N VAL A 89 9.97 4.14 7.16
CA VAL A 89 9.82 2.70 7.47
C VAL A 89 9.88 1.88 6.19
N ASN A 90 10.91 1.04 6.08
CA ASN A 90 11.13 0.20 4.90
C ASN A 90 10.18 -1.01 4.82
N ALA A 91 9.65 -1.46 5.95
CA ALA A 91 8.72 -2.59 6.04
C ALA A 91 7.48 -2.14 6.84
N CYS A 92 6.64 -1.30 6.23
CA CYS A 92 5.43 -0.79 6.87
C CYS A 92 4.26 -1.77 6.72
N VAL A 93 4.06 -2.28 5.51
CA VAL A 93 3.04 -3.29 5.20
C VAL A 93 3.67 -4.39 4.38
N GLU A 94 3.35 -5.61 4.71
CA GLU A 94 3.81 -6.80 4.03
C GLU A 94 2.61 -7.57 3.48
N ILE A 95 2.63 -7.86 2.20
CA ILE A 95 1.68 -8.73 1.52
C ILE A 95 2.42 -10.03 1.24
N SER A 96 1.89 -11.16 1.69
CA SER A 96 2.52 -12.47 1.47
C SER A 96 1.48 -13.53 1.11
N ILE A 97 1.91 -14.49 0.31
CA ILE A 97 1.11 -15.68 0.01
C ILE A 97 1.75 -16.87 0.70
N ASP A 98 0.98 -17.47 1.59
CA ASP A 98 1.36 -18.72 2.26
C ASP A 98 0.69 -19.90 1.55
N SER A 99 1.54 -20.78 1.00
CA SER A 99 1.10 -21.99 0.33
C SER A 99 1.30 -23.19 1.25
N ASN A 100 0.22 -23.81 1.66
CA ASN A 100 0.27 -25.03 2.44
C ASN A 100 0.17 -26.24 1.51
N LEU A 101 1.32 -26.82 1.16
CA LEU A 101 1.42 -28.00 0.30
C LEU A 101 0.70 -29.22 0.86
N THR A 102 0.52 -29.31 2.17
CA THR A 102 -0.13 -30.46 2.84
C THR A 102 -1.65 -30.39 2.73
N THR A 103 -2.22 -29.18 2.83
CA THR A 103 -3.67 -28.97 2.79
C THR A 103 -4.15 -28.51 1.41
N GLY A 104 -3.24 -28.10 0.52
CA GLY A 104 -3.55 -27.50 -0.79
C GLY A 104 -4.26 -26.15 -0.69
N VAL A 105 -4.16 -25.48 0.47
CA VAL A 105 -4.78 -24.19 0.71
C VAL A 105 -3.72 -23.09 0.58
N ASP A 106 -3.95 -22.14 -0.32
CA ASP A 106 -3.16 -20.94 -0.42
C ASP A 106 -3.90 -19.77 0.22
N THR A 107 -3.19 -19.00 1.04
CA THR A 107 -3.77 -17.86 1.76
C THR A 107 -2.97 -16.60 1.47
N LEU A 108 -3.70 -15.51 1.22
CA LEU A 108 -3.14 -14.17 1.12
C LEU A 108 -3.18 -13.51 2.50
N ASN A 109 -2.04 -13.06 2.96
CA ASN A 109 -1.88 -12.38 4.24
C ASN A 109 -1.45 -10.94 4.01
N ILE A 110 -2.00 -10.03 4.82
CA ILE A 110 -1.49 -8.66 4.97
C ILE A 110 -1.05 -8.50 6.41
N ASN A 111 0.24 -8.25 6.60
CA ASN A 111 0.84 -8.07 7.91
C ASN A 111 1.35 -6.64 8.06
N PHE A 112 1.18 -6.07 9.23
CA PHE A 112 1.70 -4.76 9.57
C PHE A 112 3.06 -4.86 10.25
N GLY A 113 4.03 -4.13 9.71
CA GLY A 113 5.33 -3.98 10.32
C GLY A 113 5.31 -2.99 11.49
N ASN A 114 6.46 -2.84 12.14
CA ASN A 114 6.61 -1.82 13.18
C ASN A 114 6.63 -0.43 12.53
N SER A 115 5.67 0.41 12.87
CA SER A 115 5.57 1.78 12.33
C SER A 115 6.67 2.71 12.81
N SER A 116 7.42 2.33 13.85
CA SER A 116 8.51 3.14 14.45
C SER A 116 8.11 4.60 14.75
N HIS A 117 6.84 4.84 15.05
CA HIS A 117 6.21 6.15 15.25
C HIS A 117 6.21 7.04 13.99
N ASP A 118 6.43 6.49 12.79
CA ASP A 118 6.30 7.24 11.55
C ASP A 118 4.82 7.43 11.19
N PHE A 119 4.39 8.70 11.11
CA PHE A 119 3.00 9.04 10.85
C PHE A 119 2.48 8.53 9.51
N LYS A 120 3.33 8.45 8.48
CA LYS A 120 2.94 7.93 7.16
C LYS A 120 2.68 6.43 7.21
N CYS A 121 3.50 5.69 7.94
CA CYS A 121 3.29 4.26 8.13
C CYS A 121 2.05 4.00 8.99
N ILE A 122 1.86 4.73 10.09
CA ILE A 122 0.65 4.62 10.93
C ILE A 122 -0.61 4.92 10.11
N ALA A 123 -0.61 6.00 9.32
CA ALA A 123 -1.73 6.38 8.47
C ALA A 123 -2.01 5.32 7.40
N LEU A 124 -0.96 4.75 6.79
CA LEU A 124 -1.09 3.66 5.81
C LEU A 124 -1.72 2.42 6.44
N GLN A 125 -1.24 1.99 7.59
CA GLN A 125 -1.78 0.83 8.31
C GLN A 125 -3.24 1.04 8.73
N SER A 126 -3.59 2.26 9.16
CA SER A 126 -4.98 2.58 9.54
C SER A 126 -5.95 2.69 8.35
N ALA A 127 -5.43 2.91 7.14
CA ALA A 127 -6.23 2.99 5.92
C ALA A 127 -6.51 1.61 5.27
N ILE A 128 -5.85 0.54 5.75
CA ILE A 128 -6.00 -0.82 5.25
C ILE A 128 -6.88 -1.61 6.22
N ASP A 129 -7.95 -2.21 5.72
CA ASP A 129 -8.75 -3.14 6.51
C ASP A 129 -8.09 -4.53 6.51
N ALA A 130 -7.37 -4.82 7.60
CA ALA A 130 -6.71 -6.12 7.77
C ALA A 130 -7.64 -7.23 8.31
N ASN A 131 -8.89 -6.92 8.66
CA ASN A 131 -9.82 -7.90 9.22
C ASN A 131 -10.28 -8.95 8.19
N GLU A 132 -10.17 -8.63 6.90
CA GLU A 132 -10.47 -9.56 5.81
C GLU A 132 -9.36 -10.60 5.56
N TYR A 133 -8.21 -10.44 6.21
CA TYR A 133 -7.05 -11.31 6.02
C TYR A 133 -6.77 -12.15 7.27
N PRO A 134 -6.29 -13.40 7.12
CA PRO A 134 -5.90 -14.09 5.87
C PRO A 134 -7.09 -14.47 4.97
N MET A 135 -6.97 -14.14 3.67
CA MET A 135 -7.95 -14.50 2.67
C MET A 135 -7.53 -15.80 1.97
N LYS A 136 -8.47 -16.75 1.84
CA LYS A 136 -8.20 -17.99 1.09
C LYS A 136 -8.23 -17.70 -0.41
N LEU A 137 -7.14 -18.00 -1.09
CA LEU A 137 -7.00 -17.85 -2.54
C LEU A 137 -7.42 -19.12 -3.26
N ARG A 138 -7.06 -20.27 -2.71
CA ARG A 138 -7.31 -21.60 -3.26
C ARG A 138 -7.44 -22.61 -2.12
N GLY A 139 -8.22 -23.63 -2.30
CA GLY A 139 -8.33 -24.74 -1.35
C GLY A 139 -9.49 -25.67 -1.65
N THR A 140 -9.45 -26.86 -1.08
CA THR A 140 -10.42 -27.94 -1.26
C THR A 140 -11.75 -27.72 -0.54
N SER A 141 -11.98 -26.56 0.06
CA SER A 141 -13.18 -26.25 0.86
C SER A 141 -14.30 -25.57 0.07
N VAL A 142 -14.37 -25.73 -1.24
CA VAL A 142 -15.62 -25.46 -1.97
C VAL A 142 -16.37 -26.77 -2.01
N SER A 143 -17.14 -27.03 -0.95
CA SER A 143 -18.20 -28.05 -0.96
C SER A 143 -19.34 -27.49 -1.81
N TYR A 144 -19.58 -28.08 -2.97
CA TYR A 144 -20.76 -27.80 -3.79
C TYR A 144 -21.97 -28.49 -3.20
#